data_244d5b9ef1ee7d8c8e6d5d1dc8fd288b
#
_entry.id   244d5b9ef1ee7d8c8e6d5d1dc8fd288b
#
_cell.length_a   1.000
_cell.length_b   1.000
_cell.length_c   1.000
_cell.angle_alpha   90.00
_cell.angle_beta   90.00
_cell.angle_gamma   90.00
#
_symmetry.space_group_name_H-M   'P 1'
#
loop_
_entity.id
_entity.type
_entity.pdbx_description
1 polymer ?
#
loop_
_entity_poly.entity_id
_entity_poly.type
_entity_poly.pdbx_seq_one_letter_code
_entity_poly.pdbx_strand_id
1 'polypeptide(L)'
;MCSHSQRVLPKRIILVRHGESQGNLQPTAYDTIPDPKIQLTPEGIAQARHAGHRIRHVIAGEGSTNWRVYFYVSPYARTRSTLREIGRSFSRKRVIGVREECRIREQDFGNFQVQERMNVIKETRQRFGRFFYRFPEGESAADVFDRVSSTHFFFNYCNGFLESLWRDVDMNRLNHDPSDDLNLIIVSHGLASRVFLMKWFKWTVEQFELLNNFENGEFRVIQLGSGGEYSLAVHHTDEELLEWGLSPDMVADQKRRASASKGDWNDPCSWYLDAFFDHLPDSDDDNVDKHDETDSLSECS
;
A
#
# COMPACT_ATOMS: atom_id res chain seq x y z
N MET A 1 29.22 26.06 -1.01
CA MET A 1 28.52 25.42 0.10
C MET A 1 27.20 24.96 -0.46
N CYS A 2 27.04 23.65 -0.76
CA CYS A 2 25.74 23.11 -1.14
C CYS A 2 24.86 23.12 0.11
N SER A 3 23.86 23.99 0.15
CA SER A 3 22.78 23.88 1.12
C SER A 3 22.11 22.51 0.89
N HIS A 4 22.29 21.60 1.83
CA HIS A 4 21.47 20.40 1.86
C HIS A 4 20.04 20.88 2.04
N SER A 5 19.28 20.94 0.95
CA SER A 5 17.83 21.12 1.00
C SER A 5 17.29 20.05 1.93
N GLN A 6 16.75 20.46 3.06
CA GLN A 6 16.18 19.53 4.04
C GLN A 6 15.06 18.76 3.36
N ARG A 7 15.19 17.45 3.28
CA ARG A 7 14.20 16.56 2.63
C ARG A 7 12.89 16.68 3.39
N VAL A 8 11.85 17.19 2.74
CA VAL A 8 10.53 17.35 3.34
C VAL A 8 9.68 16.12 2.98
N LEU A 9 9.51 15.25 3.97
CA LEU A 9 8.68 14.06 3.82
C LEU A 9 7.19 14.42 3.95
N PRO A 10 6.29 13.76 3.21
CA PRO A 10 4.86 13.89 3.44
C PRO A 10 4.49 13.54 4.89
N LYS A 11 3.73 14.40 5.55
CA LYS A 11 3.25 14.11 6.90
C LYS A 11 2.32 12.90 6.92
N ARG A 12 1.48 12.77 5.89
CA ARG A 12 0.54 11.65 5.74
C ARG A 12 0.46 11.17 4.30
N ILE A 13 0.32 9.86 4.16
CA ILE A 13 -0.10 9.19 2.93
C ILE A 13 -1.44 8.51 3.24
N ILE A 14 -2.48 8.94 2.55
CA ILE A 14 -3.86 8.50 2.79
C ILE A 14 -4.31 7.67 1.60
N LEU A 15 -4.49 6.37 1.80
CA LEU A 15 -5.01 5.46 0.80
C LEU A 15 -6.54 5.43 0.89
N VAL A 16 -7.22 5.66 -0.22
CA VAL A 16 -8.69 5.69 -0.28
C VAL A 16 -9.17 4.70 -1.32
N ARG A 17 -10.06 3.78 -0.93
CA ARG A 17 -10.82 2.99 -1.89
C ARG A 17 -11.99 3.80 -2.44
N HIS A 18 -12.30 3.65 -3.72
CA HIS A 18 -13.48 4.28 -4.33
C HIS A 18 -14.77 3.93 -3.59
N GLY A 19 -15.76 4.81 -3.62
CA GLY A 19 -17.10 4.57 -3.14
C GLY A 19 -17.80 3.42 -3.87
N GLU A 20 -18.93 2.96 -3.38
CA GLU A 20 -19.72 1.90 -4.00
C GLU A 20 -19.94 2.17 -5.49
N SER A 21 -19.68 1.16 -6.31
CA SER A 21 -19.84 1.23 -7.77
C SER A 21 -20.96 0.32 -8.26
N GLN A 22 -21.41 0.56 -9.49
CA GLN A 22 -22.37 -0.32 -10.17
C GLN A 22 -21.96 -1.79 -10.10
N GLY A 23 -20.66 -2.09 -10.26
CA GLY A 23 -20.14 -3.45 -10.17
C GLY A 23 -20.09 -4.02 -8.76
N ASN A 24 -20.05 -3.19 -7.70
CA ASN A 24 -20.20 -3.66 -6.32
C ASN A 24 -21.66 -4.01 -6.01
N LEU A 25 -22.60 -3.18 -6.47
CA LEU A 25 -24.03 -3.41 -6.27
C LEU A 25 -24.54 -4.57 -7.13
N GLN A 26 -24.09 -4.65 -8.38
CA GLN A 26 -24.58 -5.59 -9.39
C GLN A 26 -23.41 -6.15 -10.20
N PRO A 27 -22.83 -7.30 -9.79
CA PRO A 27 -21.66 -7.90 -10.48
C PRO A 27 -21.86 -8.16 -11.96
N THR A 28 -23.10 -8.41 -12.42
CA THR A 28 -23.45 -8.57 -13.84
C THR A 28 -23.21 -7.32 -14.68
N ALA A 29 -23.00 -6.15 -14.05
CA ALA A 29 -22.61 -4.95 -14.78
C ALA A 29 -21.29 -5.14 -15.55
N TYR A 30 -20.40 -5.99 -15.07
CA TYR A 30 -19.12 -6.32 -15.72
C TYR A 30 -19.26 -7.22 -16.94
N ASP A 31 -20.42 -7.84 -17.15
CA ASP A 31 -20.68 -8.67 -18.34
C ASP A 31 -20.72 -7.83 -19.62
N THR A 32 -21.12 -6.56 -19.49
CA THR A 32 -21.36 -5.67 -20.64
C THR A 32 -20.63 -4.34 -20.57
N ILE A 33 -20.24 -3.88 -19.38
CA ILE A 33 -19.54 -2.62 -19.18
C ILE A 33 -18.07 -2.93 -18.83
N PRO A 34 -17.09 -2.46 -19.62
CA PRO A 34 -15.68 -2.60 -19.29
C PRO A 34 -15.38 -2.02 -17.92
N ASP A 35 -14.58 -2.73 -17.12
CA ASP A 35 -14.26 -2.36 -15.74
C ASP A 35 -13.80 -0.90 -15.56
N PRO A 36 -12.95 -0.32 -16.43
CA PRO A 36 -12.58 1.09 -16.30
C PRO A 36 -13.74 2.09 -16.45
N LYS A 37 -14.86 1.69 -17.03
CA LYS A 37 -16.03 2.54 -17.28
C LYS A 37 -17.13 2.41 -16.23
N ILE A 38 -17.05 1.46 -15.32
CA ILE A 38 -17.99 1.28 -14.21
C ILE A 38 -18.04 2.55 -13.35
N GLN A 39 -19.27 3.06 -13.12
CA GLN A 39 -19.53 4.30 -12.39
C GLN A 39 -19.84 4.06 -10.92
N LEU A 40 -19.79 5.12 -10.12
CA LEU A 40 -20.31 5.10 -8.75
C LEU A 40 -21.85 5.01 -8.75
N THR A 41 -22.38 4.39 -7.70
CA THR A 41 -23.80 4.51 -7.35
C THR A 41 -24.07 5.85 -6.62
N PRO A 42 -25.33 6.26 -6.43
CA PRO A 42 -25.66 7.39 -5.56
C PRO A 42 -25.12 7.24 -4.14
N GLU A 43 -25.13 6.01 -3.60
CA GLU A 43 -24.53 5.70 -2.31
C GLU A 43 -23.02 5.89 -2.33
N GLY A 44 -22.34 5.41 -3.37
CA GLY A 44 -20.88 5.61 -3.54
C GLY A 44 -20.49 7.09 -3.61
N ILE A 45 -21.35 7.94 -4.18
CA ILE A 45 -21.17 9.41 -4.19
C ILE A 45 -21.27 9.95 -2.75
N ALA A 46 -22.25 9.49 -1.96
CA ALA A 46 -22.42 9.90 -0.55
C ALA A 46 -21.23 9.46 0.31
N GLN A 47 -20.79 8.21 0.14
CA GLN A 47 -19.60 7.66 0.80
C GLN A 47 -18.34 8.48 0.49
N ALA A 48 -18.13 8.84 -0.77
CA ALA A 48 -16.99 9.66 -1.21
C ALA A 48 -17.01 11.06 -0.57
N ARG A 49 -18.17 11.70 -0.47
CA ARG A 49 -18.33 12.99 0.22
C ARG A 49 -18.00 12.86 1.71
N HIS A 50 -18.55 11.84 2.35
CA HIS A 50 -18.28 11.56 3.75
C HIS A 50 -16.80 11.32 4.00
N ALA A 51 -16.15 10.49 3.19
CA ALA A 51 -14.70 10.27 3.24
C ALA A 51 -13.93 11.60 3.11
N GLY A 52 -14.31 12.46 2.19
CA GLY A 52 -13.70 13.78 2.01
C GLY A 52 -13.75 14.65 3.27
N HIS A 53 -14.90 14.69 3.95
CA HIS A 53 -15.04 15.42 5.23
C HIS A 53 -14.17 14.83 6.32
N ARG A 54 -14.14 13.50 6.47
CA ARG A 54 -13.33 12.82 7.48
C ARG A 54 -11.83 13.02 7.22
N ILE A 55 -11.37 12.86 5.98
CA ILE A 55 -9.97 13.07 5.58
C ILE A 55 -9.55 14.52 5.89
N ARG A 56 -10.39 15.50 5.54
CA ARG A 56 -10.11 16.90 5.88
C ARG A 56 -10.01 17.10 7.39
N HIS A 57 -10.88 16.47 8.18
CA HIS A 57 -10.83 16.55 9.64
C HIS A 57 -9.52 15.98 10.19
N VAL A 58 -9.07 14.83 9.69
CA VAL A 58 -7.77 14.22 10.03
C VAL A 58 -6.61 15.18 9.73
N ILE A 59 -6.62 15.81 8.55
CA ILE A 59 -5.53 16.70 8.14
C ILE A 59 -5.53 18.01 8.95
N ALA A 60 -6.70 18.58 9.21
CA ALA A 60 -6.83 19.90 9.86
C ALA A 60 -6.91 19.83 11.39
N GLY A 61 -7.25 18.65 11.97
CA GLY A 61 -7.58 18.49 13.39
C GLY A 61 -6.40 18.60 14.35
N GLU A 62 -5.16 18.48 13.88
CA GLU A 62 -3.95 18.54 14.73
C GLU A 62 -3.42 19.96 14.96
N GLY A 63 -4.25 20.99 14.76
CA GLY A 63 -3.85 22.39 14.99
C GLY A 63 -2.90 22.97 13.93
N SER A 64 -2.52 22.19 12.92
CA SER A 64 -1.73 22.70 11.80
C SER A 64 -2.56 23.65 10.95
N THR A 65 -2.11 24.90 10.85
CA THR A 65 -2.71 25.93 9.99
C THR A 65 -2.19 25.87 8.57
N ASN A 66 -0.97 25.31 8.37
CA ASN A 66 -0.27 25.28 7.11
C ASN A 66 -0.16 23.85 6.59
N TRP A 67 -1.20 23.39 5.90
CA TRP A 67 -1.18 22.06 5.25
C TRP A 67 -1.58 22.17 3.79
N ARG A 68 -1.06 21.27 2.99
CA ARG A 68 -1.34 21.13 1.57
C ARG A 68 -1.68 19.67 1.24
N VAL A 69 -2.45 19.49 0.18
CA VAL A 69 -2.79 18.16 -0.34
C VAL A 69 -2.38 18.03 -1.80
N TYR A 70 -1.84 16.87 -2.13
CA TYR A 70 -1.61 16.42 -3.48
C TYR A 70 -2.35 15.11 -3.71
N PHE A 71 -3.04 14.99 -4.84
CA PHE A 71 -3.85 13.82 -5.16
C PHE A 71 -3.19 12.97 -6.23
N TYR A 72 -3.19 11.64 -6.01
CA TYR A 72 -3.01 10.64 -7.05
C TYR A 72 -4.33 9.91 -7.22
N VAL A 73 -4.70 9.58 -8.47
CA VAL A 73 -5.97 8.92 -8.76
C VAL A 73 -5.79 7.87 -9.85
N SER A 74 -6.37 6.69 -9.64
CA SER A 74 -6.51 5.68 -10.68
C SER A 74 -7.36 6.21 -11.85
N PRO A 75 -7.07 5.81 -13.11
CA PRO A 75 -7.79 6.31 -14.29
C PRO A 75 -9.24 5.83 -14.41
N TYR A 76 -9.70 4.92 -13.53
CA TYR A 76 -11.03 4.35 -13.62
C TYR A 76 -12.12 5.36 -13.26
N ALA A 77 -13.27 5.26 -13.92
CA ALA A 77 -14.38 6.23 -13.78
C ALA A 77 -14.84 6.37 -12.30
N ARG A 78 -14.97 5.25 -11.57
CA ARG A 78 -15.36 5.23 -10.16
C ARG A 78 -14.38 5.94 -9.23
N THR A 79 -13.07 5.80 -9.46
CA THR A 79 -12.04 6.48 -8.65
C THR A 79 -11.97 7.97 -8.97
N ARG A 80 -12.10 8.35 -10.24
CA ARG A 80 -12.15 9.76 -10.66
C ARG A 80 -13.37 10.47 -10.08
N SER A 81 -14.53 9.80 -10.08
CA SER A 81 -15.76 10.32 -9.46
C SER A 81 -15.61 10.43 -7.94
N THR A 82 -14.98 9.42 -7.29
CA THR A 82 -14.67 9.47 -5.85
C THR A 82 -13.78 10.66 -5.52
N LEU A 83 -12.69 10.87 -6.28
CA LEU A 83 -11.82 12.02 -6.08
C LEU A 83 -12.56 13.35 -6.23
N ARG A 84 -13.42 13.47 -7.23
CA ARG A 84 -14.22 14.68 -7.45
C ARG A 84 -15.07 15.03 -6.23
N GLU A 85 -15.71 14.04 -5.62
CA GLU A 85 -16.57 14.24 -4.44
C GLU A 85 -15.75 14.50 -3.17
N ILE A 86 -14.63 13.79 -2.97
CA ILE A 86 -13.66 14.09 -1.89
C ILE A 86 -13.16 15.53 -2.00
N GLY A 87 -12.83 15.98 -3.21
CA GLY A 87 -12.29 17.30 -3.49
C GLY A 87 -13.18 18.44 -3.04
N ARG A 88 -14.51 18.24 -2.95
CA ARG A 88 -15.47 19.24 -2.45
C ARG A 88 -15.18 19.67 -1.00
N SER A 89 -14.49 18.86 -0.23
CA SER A 89 -14.13 19.17 1.16
C SER A 89 -12.91 20.08 1.27
N PHE A 90 -12.19 20.37 0.17
CA PHE A 90 -10.95 21.13 0.16
C PHE A 90 -11.10 22.45 -0.60
N SER A 91 -10.54 23.53 -0.06
CA SER A 91 -10.42 24.77 -0.81
C SER A 91 -9.34 24.66 -1.89
N ARG A 92 -9.52 25.34 -3.04
CA ARG A 92 -8.55 25.35 -4.14
C ARG A 92 -7.13 25.73 -3.70
N LYS A 93 -7.03 26.62 -2.72
CA LYS A 93 -5.73 27.09 -2.17
C LYS A 93 -4.94 25.98 -1.46
N ARG A 94 -5.61 24.94 -0.96
CA ARG A 94 -5.00 23.82 -0.25
C ARG A 94 -4.56 22.70 -1.19
N VAL A 95 -5.10 22.65 -2.39
CA VAL A 95 -4.78 21.62 -3.39
C VAL A 95 -3.64 22.11 -4.28
N ILE A 96 -2.48 21.51 -4.14
CA ILE A 96 -1.28 21.86 -4.92
C ILE A 96 -1.23 21.13 -6.27
N GLY A 97 -1.85 19.95 -6.37
CA GLY A 97 -1.90 19.23 -7.63
C GLY A 97 -2.76 17.96 -7.60
N VAL A 98 -3.02 17.46 -8.79
CA VAL A 98 -3.69 16.18 -9.03
C VAL A 98 -2.98 15.49 -10.19
N ARG A 99 -2.72 14.18 -10.05
CA ARG A 99 -2.14 13.35 -11.10
C ARG A 99 -2.91 12.07 -11.27
N GLU A 100 -3.29 11.77 -12.50
CA GLU A 100 -3.80 10.46 -12.86
C GLU A 100 -2.62 9.48 -12.99
N GLU A 101 -2.77 8.25 -12.42
CA GLU A 101 -1.69 7.30 -12.30
C GLU A 101 -2.18 5.87 -12.63
N CYS A 102 -1.82 5.39 -13.80
CA CYS A 102 -2.27 4.08 -14.30
C CYS A 102 -1.77 2.90 -13.47
N ARG A 103 -0.63 3.03 -12.78
CA ARG A 103 -0.04 1.94 -12.00
C ARG A 103 -0.80 1.63 -10.71
N ILE A 104 -1.70 2.53 -10.26
CA ILE A 104 -2.59 2.29 -9.11
C ILE A 104 -4.01 1.90 -9.54
N ARG A 105 -4.23 1.42 -10.78
CA ARG A 105 -5.49 0.82 -11.22
C ARG A 105 -5.77 -0.48 -10.45
N GLU A 106 -7.00 -0.96 -10.50
CA GLU A 106 -7.33 -2.26 -9.90
C GLU A 106 -6.65 -3.41 -10.63
N GLN A 107 -6.58 -4.56 -10.00
CA GLN A 107 -6.21 -5.82 -10.63
C GLN A 107 -7.10 -6.04 -11.87
N ASP A 108 -6.51 -6.43 -12.96
CA ASP A 108 -7.25 -6.80 -14.16
C ASP A 108 -7.83 -8.21 -13.99
N PHE A 109 -9.15 -8.32 -14.06
CA PHE A 109 -9.89 -9.58 -13.95
C PHE A 109 -10.27 -10.18 -15.31
N GLY A 110 -9.74 -9.64 -16.39
CA GLY A 110 -10.06 -9.98 -17.78
C GLY A 110 -10.97 -8.94 -18.44
N ASN A 111 -11.16 -9.08 -19.76
CA ASN A 111 -11.84 -8.06 -20.58
C ASN A 111 -13.30 -7.88 -20.20
N PHE A 112 -14.08 -8.97 -20.13
CA PHE A 112 -15.45 -9.01 -19.61
C PHE A 112 -15.57 -10.12 -18.57
N GLN A 113 -16.25 -9.83 -17.47
CA GLN A 113 -16.27 -10.69 -16.29
C GLN A 113 -17.64 -11.38 -16.18
N VAL A 114 -17.94 -12.30 -17.13
CA VAL A 114 -19.18 -13.09 -17.09
C VAL A 114 -19.29 -13.83 -15.76
N GLN A 115 -20.39 -13.58 -15.05
CA GLN A 115 -20.52 -13.95 -13.63
C GLN A 115 -20.36 -15.43 -13.37
N GLU A 116 -20.93 -16.31 -14.19
CA GLU A 116 -20.83 -17.77 -14.01
C GLU A 116 -19.36 -18.22 -14.12
N ARG A 117 -18.64 -17.71 -15.11
CA ARG A 117 -17.21 -18.00 -15.28
C ARG A 117 -16.39 -17.46 -14.09
N MET A 118 -16.72 -16.26 -13.62
CA MET A 118 -16.01 -15.62 -12.49
C MET A 118 -16.21 -16.35 -11.16
N ASN A 119 -17.35 -16.99 -10.93
CA ASN A 119 -17.57 -17.78 -9.73
C ASN A 119 -16.60 -18.97 -9.67
N VAL A 120 -16.45 -19.74 -10.76
CA VAL A 120 -15.51 -20.87 -10.85
C VAL A 120 -14.06 -20.38 -10.67
N ILE A 121 -13.71 -19.24 -11.30
CA ILE A 121 -12.38 -18.64 -11.19
C ILE A 121 -12.08 -18.24 -9.75
N LYS A 122 -13.03 -17.62 -9.04
CA LYS A 122 -12.86 -17.21 -7.64
C LYS A 122 -12.68 -18.40 -6.70
N GLU A 123 -13.40 -19.49 -6.90
CA GLU A 123 -13.21 -20.75 -6.15
C GLU A 123 -11.81 -21.33 -6.38
N THR A 124 -11.38 -21.37 -7.63
CA THR A 124 -10.03 -21.85 -7.98
C THR A 124 -8.96 -20.97 -7.34
N ARG A 125 -9.11 -19.65 -7.41
CA ARG A 125 -8.21 -18.68 -6.78
C ARG A 125 -8.13 -18.88 -5.26
N GLN A 126 -9.24 -19.16 -4.60
CA GLN A 126 -9.24 -19.37 -3.16
C GLN A 126 -8.41 -20.61 -2.75
N ARG A 127 -8.40 -21.64 -3.58
CA ARG A 127 -7.58 -22.85 -3.36
C ARG A 127 -6.11 -22.65 -3.74
N PHE A 128 -5.83 -21.81 -4.73
CA PHE A 128 -4.47 -21.58 -5.24
C PHE A 128 -3.69 -20.56 -4.39
N GLY A 129 -4.38 -19.62 -3.73
CA GLY A 129 -3.83 -18.45 -3.06
C GLY A 129 -4.09 -17.17 -3.85
N ARG A 130 -4.43 -16.09 -3.11
CA ARG A 130 -4.88 -14.83 -3.74
C ARG A 130 -3.75 -14.02 -4.36
N PHE A 131 -2.52 -14.20 -3.91
CA PHE A 131 -1.39 -13.40 -4.35
C PHE A 131 -0.87 -13.82 -5.73
N PHE A 132 -0.62 -15.11 -5.93
CA PHE A 132 -0.01 -15.62 -7.16
C PHE A 132 -1.01 -16.06 -8.24
N TYR A 133 -2.28 -16.25 -7.89
CA TYR A 133 -3.29 -16.64 -8.86
C TYR A 133 -3.48 -15.57 -9.93
N ARG A 134 -3.21 -15.91 -11.18
CA ARG A 134 -3.46 -15.05 -12.35
C ARG A 134 -4.85 -15.30 -12.91
N PHE A 135 -5.64 -14.24 -13.05
CA PHE A 135 -6.91 -14.32 -13.75
C PHE A 135 -6.69 -14.60 -15.25
N PRO A 136 -7.52 -15.43 -15.90
CA PRO A 136 -7.49 -15.59 -17.34
C PRO A 136 -7.63 -14.25 -18.06
N GLU A 137 -6.71 -13.93 -18.96
CA GLU A 137 -6.63 -12.64 -19.68
C GLU A 137 -6.44 -11.42 -18.75
N GLY A 138 -5.99 -11.64 -17.53
CA GLY A 138 -5.85 -10.61 -16.50
C GLY A 138 -4.56 -10.68 -15.71
N GLU A 139 -4.56 -10.04 -14.55
CA GLU A 139 -3.42 -9.92 -13.63
C GLU A 139 -3.56 -10.87 -12.43
N SER A 140 -2.43 -11.28 -11.84
CA SER A 140 -2.33 -11.73 -10.45
C SER A 140 -2.12 -10.53 -9.52
N ALA A 141 -2.23 -10.73 -8.20
CA ALA A 141 -1.81 -9.69 -7.26
C ALA A 141 -0.30 -9.44 -7.31
N ALA A 142 0.50 -10.46 -7.69
CA ALA A 142 1.93 -10.31 -7.94
C ALA A 142 2.22 -9.32 -9.09
N ASP A 143 1.45 -9.36 -10.19
CA ASP A 143 1.59 -8.37 -11.27
C ASP A 143 1.25 -6.96 -10.81
N VAL A 144 0.24 -6.82 -9.94
CA VAL A 144 -0.10 -5.54 -9.32
C VAL A 144 1.04 -5.07 -8.41
N PHE A 145 1.65 -5.99 -7.65
CA PHE A 145 2.82 -5.70 -6.82
C PHE A 145 3.97 -5.18 -7.66
N ASP A 146 4.26 -5.81 -8.80
CA ASP A 146 5.33 -5.38 -9.69
C ASP A 146 5.12 -3.94 -10.18
N ARG A 147 3.93 -3.60 -10.72
CA ARG A 147 3.67 -2.25 -11.24
C ARG A 147 3.56 -1.17 -10.16
N VAL A 148 3.24 -1.54 -8.94
CA VAL A 148 3.23 -0.61 -7.79
C VAL A 148 4.66 -0.42 -7.26
N SER A 149 5.49 -1.47 -7.25
CA SER A 149 6.77 -1.50 -6.55
C SER A 149 8.02 -1.43 -7.44
N SER A 150 7.92 -1.76 -8.75
CA SER A 150 9.05 -2.13 -9.62
C SER A 150 10.32 -1.30 -9.47
N THR A 151 11.39 -1.99 -9.14
CA THR A 151 12.78 -1.53 -9.25
C THR A 151 13.50 -2.42 -10.27
N HIS A 152 13.25 -2.24 -11.56
CA HIS A 152 14.05 -2.90 -12.57
C HIS A 152 15.31 -2.09 -12.90
N PHE A 153 16.43 -2.54 -12.39
CA PHE A 153 17.75 -1.92 -12.53
C PHE A 153 18.33 -1.96 -13.97
N PHE A 154 17.70 -2.68 -14.89
CA PHE A 154 18.36 -3.02 -16.16
C PHE A 154 17.94 -2.23 -17.41
N PHE A 155 16.83 -1.51 -17.41
CA PHE A 155 16.48 -0.58 -18.51
C PHE A 155 15.68 0.61 -17.99
N ASN A 156 16.06 1.81 -18.34
CA ASN A 156 15.61 3.13 -17.89
C ASN A 156 14.09 3.44 -18.03
N TYR A 157 13.17 2.49 -18.13
CA TYR A 157 11.80 2.77 -18.57
C TYR A 157 10.63 2.22 -17.75
N CYS A 158 10.85 1.46 -16.68
CA CYS A 158 9.72 0.92 -15.89
C CYS A 158 9.90 1.14 -14.39
N ASN A 159 9.82 2.38 -13.95
CA ASN A 159 9.79 2.69 -12.53
C ASN A 159 8.39 2.40 -11.96
N GLY A 160 8.30 1.68 -10.85
CA GLY A 160 7.04 1.48 -10.14
C GLY A 160 6.45 2.79 -9.62
N PHE A 161 5.19 2.72 -9.20
CA PHE A 161 4.51 3.92 -8.68
C PHE A 161 5.22 4.49 -7.45
N LEU A 162 5.59 3.64 -6.48
CA LEU A 162 6.26 4.07 -5.25
C LEU A 162 7.60 4.78 -5.52
N GLU A 163 8.41 4.26 -6.43
CA GLU A 163 9.66 4.91 -6.82
C GLU A 163 9.42 6.29 -7.46
N SER A 164 8.43 6.39 -8.34
CA SER A 164 8.05 7.67 -8.95
C SER A 164 7.52 8.66 -7.92
N LEU A 165 6.72 8.19 -6.96
CA LEU A 165 6.20 9.02 -5.87
C LEU A 165 7.35 9.57 -5.02
N TRP A 166 8.30 8.72 -4.62
CA TRP A 166 9.47 9.16 -3.85
C TRP A 166 10.35 10.12 -4.64
N ARG A 167 10.57 9.87 -5.93
CA ARG A 167 11.32 10.79 -6.77
C ARG A 167 10.63 12.15 -6.91
N ASP A 168 9.30 12.19 -7.01
CA ASP A 168 8.55 13.44 -7.06
C ASP A 168 8.67 14.22 -5.74
N VAL A 169 8.71 13.53 -4.60
CA VAL A 169 8.96 14.11 -3.27
C VAL A 169 10.41 14.61 -3.17
N ASP A 170 11.40 13.78 -3.48
CA ASP A 170 12.82 14.08 -3.31
C ASP A 170 13.27 15.24 -4.20
N MET A 171 12.72 15.32 -5.40
CA MET A 171 13.04 16.41 -6.36
C MET A 171 12.17 17.66 -6.18
N ASN A 172 11.37 17.71 -5.12
CA ASN A 172 10.36 18.75 -4.85
C ASN A 172 9.47 19.08 -6.07
N ARG A 173 9.15 18.06 -6.89
CA ARG A 173 8.28 18.22 -8.07
C ARG A 173 6.84 18.53 -7.69
N LEU A 174 6.46 18.27 -6.44
CA LEU A 174 5.15 18.60 -5.91
C LEU A 174 5.01 20.11 -5.62
N ASN A 175 6.12 20.87 -5.73
CA ASN A 175 6.17 22.33 -5.65
C ASN A 175 5.40 22.91 -4.46
N HIS A 176 5.71 22.41 -3.25
CA HIS A 176 5.14 22.90 -2.00
C HIS A 176 6.20 23.63 -1.17
N ASP A 177 5.75 24.53 -0.30
CA ASP A 177 6.62 25.19 0.67
C ASP A 177 7.08 24.15 1.71
N PRO A 178 8.39 24.07 2.04
CA PRO A 178 8.89 23.16 3.06
C PRO A 178 8.29 23.37 4.45
N SER A 179 7.69 24.54 4.73
CA SER A 179 6.99 24.81 5.99
C SER A 179 5.55 24.26 6.02
N ASP A 180 5.00 23.83 4.89
CA ASP A 180 3.67 23.24 4.81
C ASP A 180 3.69 21.74 5.16
N ASP A 181 2.72 21.28 5.93
CA ASP A 181 2.46 19.85 6.11
C ASP A 181 1.91 19.25 4.81
N LEU A 182 2.75 18.52 4.06
CA LEU A 182 2.33 17.84 2.84
C LEU A 182 1.54 16.58 3.17
N ASN A 183 0.35 16.44 2.57
CA ASN A 183 -0.47 15.23 2.65
C ASN A 183 -0.71 14.68 1.24
N LEU A 184 -0.40 13.42 1.03
CA LEU A 184 -0.66 12.71 -0.22
C LEU A 184 -1.95 11.90 -0.07
N ILE A 185 -2.90 12.11 -0.97
CA ILE A 185 -4.17 11.35 -0.99
C ILE A 185 -4.19 10.52 -2.27
N ILE A 186 -4.27 9.20 -2.12
CA ILE A 186 -4.19 8.23 -3.21
C ILE A 186 -5.55 7.55 -3.33
N VAL A 187 -6.33 7.92 -4.34
CA VAL A 187 -7.65 7.34 -4.61
C VAL A 187 -7.50 6.17 -5.57
N SER A 188 -7.73 4.97 -5.07
CA SER A 188 -7.46 3.72 -5.76
C SER A 188 -8.54 2.66 -5.46
N HIS A 189 -8.16 1.41 -5.39
CA HIS A 189 -9.01 0.24 -5.30
C HIS A 189 -8.56 -0.68 -4.16
N GLY A 190 -9.38 -1.66 -3.84
CA GLY A 190 -9.16 -2.50 -2.68
C GLY A 190 -7.87 -3.32 -2.75
N LEU A 191 -7.64 -4.05 -3.85
CA LEU A 191 -6.43 -4.88 -3.96
C LEU A 191 -5.19 -4.01 -4.17
N ALA A 192 -5.25 -3.02 -5.03
CA ALA A 192 -4.11 -2.13 -5.28
C ALA A 192 -3.64 -1.42 -3.99
N SER A 193 -4.58 -1.01 -3.10
CA SER A 193 -4.24 -0.41 -1.81
C SER A 193 -3.61 -1.40 -0.83
N ARG A 194 -4.08 -2.66 -0.79
CA ARG A 194 -3.45 -3.71 0.03
C ARG A 194 -2.04 -4.05 -0.44
N VAL A 195 -1.83 -4.13 -1.75
CA VAL A 195 -0.51 -4.31 -2.35
C VAL A 195 0.42 -3.13 -2.03
N PHE A 196 -0.12 -1.91 -2.06
CA PHE A 196 0.65 -0.73 -1.63
C PHE A 196 1.12 -0.88 -0.19
N LEU A 197 0.24 -1.25 0.75
CA LEU A 197 0.59 -1.47 2.16
C LEU A 197 1.61 -2.59 2.33
N MET A 198 1.42 -3.72 1.64
CA MET A 198 2.35 -4.83 1.63
C MET A 198 3.77 -4.38 1.24
N LYS A 199 3.89 -3.63 0.16
CA LYS A 199 5.20 -3.12 -0.29
C LYS A 199 5.77 -2.08 0.65
N TRP A 200 4.92 -1.18 1.15
CA TRP A 200 5.33 -0.09 2.04
C TRP A 200 5.93 -0.61 3.35
N PHE A 201 5.26 -1.58 3.95
CA PHE A 201 5.67 -2.16 5.25
C PHE A 201 6.49 -3.45 5.11
N LYS A 202 6.85 -3.85 3.89
CA LYS A 202 7.63 -5.07 3.60
C LYS A 202 6.97 -6.35 4.14
N TRP A 203 5.64 -6.42 4.08
CA TRP A 203 4.91 -7.59 4.53
C TRP A 203 5.11 -8.79 3.59
N THR A 204 5.06 -10.00 4.17
CA THR A 204 5.15 -11.26 3.43
C THR A 204 3.87 -11.55 2.63
N VAL A 205 3.93 -12.57 1.78
CA VAL A 205 2.74 -13.03 1.04
C VAL A 205 1.70 -13.58 2.01
N GLU A 206 2.12 -14.33 3.04
CA GLU A 206 1.24 -14.86 4.08
C GLU A 206 0.51 -13.73 4.81
N GLN A 207 1.23 -12.68 5.18
CA GLN A 207 0.65 -11.50 5.82
C GLN A 207 -0.34 -10.77 4.88
N PHE A 208 -0.02 -10.65 3.59
CA PHE A 208 -0.95 -10.09 2.60
C PHE A 208 -2.22 -10.93 2.46
N GLU A 209 -2.12 -12.27 2.52
CA GLU A 209 -3.28 -13.18 2.42
C GLU A 209 -4.26 -13.01 3.59
N LEU A 210 -3.80 -12.55 4.76
CA LEU A 210 -4.63 -12.27 5.92
C LEU A 210 -5.39 -10.94 5.79
N LEU A 211 -4.90 -10.00 4.97
CA LEU A 211 -5.49 -8.66 4.91
C LEU A 211 -6.92 -8.66 4.38
N ASN A 212 -7.81 -8.03 5.12
CA ASN A 212 -9.17 -7.74 4.69
C ASN A 212 -9.20 -6.59 3.67
N ASN A 213 -10.20 -6.61 2.82
CA ASN A 213 -10.38 -5.56 1.85
C ASN A 213 -10.84 -4.27 2.53
N PHE A 214 -10.51 -3.14 1.92
CA PHE A 214 -11.11 -1.86 2.31
C PHE A 214 -12.61 -1.88 2.03
N GLU A 215 -13.39 -1.25 2.88
CA GLU A 215 -14.80 -0.95 2.60
C GLU A 215 -14.94 0.13 1.52
N ASN A 216 -16.11 0.28 0.92
CA ASN A 216 -16.35 1.31 -0.08
C ASN A 216 -16.25 2.71 0.54
N GLY A 217 -15.38 3.56 0.01
CA GLY A 217 -15.12 4.87 0.57
C GLY A 217 -14.27 4.86 1.85
N GLU A 218 -13.79 3.68 2.30
CA GLU A 218 -12.83 3.59 3.41
C GLU A 218 -11.49 4.21 3.02
N PHE A 219 -10.83 4.79 4.02
CA PHE A 219 -9.45 5.25 3.89
C PHE A 219 -8.60 4.81 5.06
N ARG A 220 -7.30 4.61 4.81
CA ARG A 220 -6.28 4.27 5.82
C ARG A 220 -5.18 5.30 5.77
N VAL A 221 -4.77 5.79 6.94
CA VAL A 221 -3.78 6.87 7.10
C VAL A 221 -2.45 6.26 7.50
N ILE A 222 -1.45 6.44 6.67
CA ILE A 222 -0.06 6.14 6.97
C ILE A 222 0.57 7.45 7.39
N GLN A 223 0.88 7.63 8.66
CA GLN A 223 1.38 8.89 9.20
C GLN A 223 2.85 8.79 9.60
N LEU A 224 3.59 9.85 9.33
CA LEU A 224 4.99 10.00 9.74
C LEU A 224 5.05 10.22 11.25
N GLY A 225 5.72 9.33 11.97
CA GLY A 225 5.99 9.44 13.39
C GLY A 225 7.15 10.40 13.68
N SER A 226 7.30 10.75 14.96
CA SER A 226 8.35 11.67 15.43
C SER A 226 9.78 11.20 15.14
N GLY A 227 10.00 9.91 15.07
CA GLY A 227 11.28 9.29 14.72
C GLY A 227 11.61 9.24 13.24
N GLY A 228 10.67 9.62 12.36
CA GLY A 228 10.87 9.61 10.92
C GLY A 228 10.42 8.33 10.23
N GLU A 229 9.81 7.38 10.94
CA GLU A 229 9.15 6.21 10.36
C GLU A 229 7.66 6.44 10.14
N TYR A 230 7.12 5.80 9.11
CA TYR A 230 5.69 5.81 8.81
C TYR A 230 4.99 4.64 9.47
N SER A 231 3.81 4.91 10.04
CA SER A 231 2.99 3.92 10.72
C SER A 231 1.49 4.15 10.51
N LEU A 232 0.72 3.06 10.54
CA LEU A 232 -0.73 3.09 10.65
C LEU A 232 -1.17 3.40 12.10
N ALA A 233 -0.41 2.94 13.10
CA ALA A 233 -0.76 3.04 14.51
C ALA A 233 -0.63 4.47 15.10
N VAL A 234 -0.11 5.44 14.35
CA VAL A 234 -0.15 6.86 14.77
C VAL A 234 -1.58 7.40 14.73
N HIS A 235 -2.41 6.91 13.81
CA HIS A 235 -3.77 7.43 13.60
C HIS A 235 -4.86 6.41 13.91
N HIS A 236 -4.58 5.12 13.77
CA HIS A 236 -5.56 4.04 13.91
C HIS A 236 -5.35 3.24 15.19
N THR A 237 -6.45 2.74 15.76
CA THR A 237 -6.43 1.90 16.97
C THR A 237 -6.02 0.47 16.66
N ASP A 238 -5.64 -0.28 17.72
CA ASP A 238 -5.29 -1.69 17.59
C ASP A 238 -6.47 -2.52 17.05
N GLU A 239 -7.70 -2.19 17.49
CA GLU A 239 -8.93 -2.85 17.06
C GLU A 239 -9.16 -2.68 15.55
N GLU A 240 -9.00 -1.45 15.03
CA GLU A 240 -9.11 -1.17 13.60
C GLU A 240 -8.05 -1.95 12.80
N LEU A 241 -6.81 -2.01 13.29
CA LEU A 241 -5.74 -2.73 12.62
C LEU A 241 -6.01 -4.24 12.58
N LEU A 242 -6.50 -4.82 13.67
CA LEU A 242 -6.90 -6.23 13.73
C LEU A 242 -8.10 -6.53 12.81
N GLU A 243 -9.11 -5.65 12.75
CA GLU A 243 -10.24 -5.76 11.81
C GLU A 243 -9.78 -5.73 10.35
N TRP A 244 -8.70 -5.04 10.04
CA TRP A 244 -8.12 -5.04 8.69
C TRP A 244 -7.32 -6.30 8.37
N GLY A 245 -7.19 -7.22 9.32
CA GLY A 245 -6.52 -8.50 9.17
C GLY A 245 -5.01 -8.44 9.45
N LEU A 246 -4.53 -7.40 10.15
CA LEU A 246 -3.15 -7.42 10.63
C LEU A 246 -3.01 -8.45 11.75
N SER A 247 -1.95 -9.25 11.72
CA SER A 247 -1.62 -10.13 12.85
C SER A 247 -1.15 -9.32 14.06
N PRO A 248 -1.18 -9.88 15.28
CA PRO A 248 -0.64 -9.21 16.47
C PRO A 248 0.79 -8.68 16.29
N ASP A 249 1.65 -9.44 15.60
CA ASP A 249 3.04 -9.05 15.33
C ASP A 249 3.11 -7.85 14.36
N MET A 250 2.25 -7.84 13.33
CA MET A 250 2.15 -6.69 12.43
C MET A 250 1.66 -5.44 13.17
N VAL A 251 0.71 -5.56 14.10
CA VAL A 251 0.25 -4.46 14.96
C VAL A 251 1.38 -3.98 15.86
N ALA A 252 2.12 -4.90 16.48
CA ALA A 252 3.28 -4.56 17.32
C ALA A 252 4.35 -3.79 16.53
N ASP A 253 4.65 -4.21 15.28
CA ASP A 253 5.57 -3.47 14.39
C ASP A 253 5.05 -2.06 14.09
N GLN A 254 3.75 -1.90 13.80
CA GLN A 254 3.17 -0.58 13.57
C GLN A 254 3.30 0.34 14.80
N LYS A 255 3.11 -0.19 16.01
CA LYS A 255 3.28 0.56 17.27
C LYS A 255 4.75 0.93 17.50
N ARG A 256 5.68 0.01 17.26
CA ARG A 256 7.11 0.28 17.30
C ARG A 256 7.48 1.43 16.37
N ARG A 257 7.02 1.40 15.11
CA ARG A 257 7.26 2.47 14.12
C ARG A 257 6.69 3.81 14.57
N ALA A 258 5.51 3.82 15.18
CA ALA A 258 4.86 5.04 15.67
C ALA A 258 5.65 5.70 16.80
N SER A 259 6.30 4.91 17.66
CA SER A 259 7.04 5.36 18.85
C SER A 259 8.57 5.42 18.66
N ALA A 260 9.09 4.98 17.51
CA ALA A 260 10.54 4.93 17.24
C ALA A 260 11.17 6.32 17.38
N SER A 261 12.39 6.34 17.95
CA SER A 261 13.22 7.53 18.00
C SER A 261 14.08 7.66 16.74
N LYS A 262 14.54 8.86 16.43
CA LYS A 262 15.42 9.09 15.28
C LYS A 262 16.75 8.33 15.47
N GLY A 263 17.02 7.40 14.57
CA GLY A 263 18.18 6.53 14.64
C GLY A 263 17.87 5.08 15.02
N ASP A 264 16.68 4.80 15.56
CA ASP A 264 16.20 3.43 15.85
C ASP A 264 15.61 2.75 14.60
N TRP A 265 16.11 3.10 13.43
CA TRP A 265 15.62 2.56 12.15
C TRP A 265 16.13 1.14 11.91
N ASN A 266 16.12 0.37 12.95
CA ASN A 266 16.34 -1.05 12.83
C ASN A 266 15.06 -1.65 12.28
N ASP A 267 15.14 -2.13 11.05
CA ASP A 267 14.07 -2.89 10.42
C ASP A 267 14.35 -4.38 10.67
N PRO A 268 14.05 -4.89 11.87
CA PRO A 268 14.50 -6.22 12.27
C PRO A 268 13.82 -7.31 11.45
N CYS A 269 12.78 -7.00 10.65
CA CYS A 269 12.03 -8.00 9.89
C CYS A 269 12.01 -9.37 10.60
N SER A 270 11.68 -9.37 11.89
CA SER A 270 11.79 -10.54 12.74
C SER A 270 11.09 -11.76 12.17
N TRP A 271 9.92 -11.52 11.52
CA TRP A 271 9.20 -12.58 10.82
C TRP A 271 9.98 -13.24 9.68
N TYR A 272 10.94 -12.59 9.05
CA TYR A 272 11.83 -13.24 8.08
C TYR A 272 12.91 -14.07 8.77
N LEU A 273 13.47 -13.56 9.85
CA LEU A 273 14.44 -14.31 10.65
C LEU A 273 13.79 -15.58 11.19
N ASP A 274 12.63 -15.45 11.84
CA ASP A 274 11.90 -16.57 12.42
C ASP A 274 11.43 -17.57 11.35
N ALA A 275 10.99 -17.08 10.19
CA ALA A 275 10.51 -17.97 9.11
C ALA A 275 11.61 -18.82 8.46
N PHE A 276 12.88 -18.37 8.49
CA PHE A 276 13.99 -19.06 7.82
C PHE A 276 15.03 -19.60 8.77
N PHE A 277 15.14 -19.07 9.99
CA PHE A 277 16.24 -19.31 10.90
C PHE A 277 15.81 -19.70 12.32
N ASP A 278 14.54 -20.09 12.52
CA ASP A 278 13.99 -20.58 13.79
C ASP A 278 14.71 -21.84 14.32
N HIS A 279 15.42 -22.55 13.44
CA HIS A 279 16.20 -23.76 13.74
C HIS A 279 17.64 -23.48 14.14
N LEU A 280 18.09 -22.21 14.08
CA LEU A 280 19.44 -21.87 14.48
C LEU A 280 19.52 -21.67 16.00
N PRO A 281 20.59 -22.16 16.66
CA PRO A 281 20.77 -21.92 18.10
C PRO A 281 21.10 -20.45 18.37
N ASP A 282 20.58 -19.92 19.46
CA ASP A 282 20.86 -18.56 19.96
C ASP A 282 22.27 -18.41 20.58
N SER A 283 23.13 -19.43 20.53
CA SER A 283 24.44 -19.44 21.16
C SER A 283 25.57 -19.01 20.20
N ASP A 284 26.41 -18.09 20.67
CA ASP A 284 27.65 -17.62 20.02
C ASP A 284 28.75 -18.70 19.98
N ASP A 285 28.42 -19.97 19.75
CA ASP A 285 29.42 -21.03 19.66
C ASP A 285 30.07 -21.07 18.25
N ASP A 286 30.94 -20.10 17.99
CA ASP A 286 31.89 -20.10 16.85
C ASP A 286 32.93 -21.22 16.92
N ASN A 287 32.73 -22.26 17.73
CA ASN A 287 33.69 -23.33 18.00
C ASN A 287 33.38 -24.68 17.34
N VAL A 288 32.54 -24.75 16.32
CA VAL A 288 32.12 -26.07 15.75
C VAL A 288 32.96 -26.55 14.57
N ASP A 289 33.96 -25.84 14.08
CA ASP A 289 34.77 -26.30 12.94
C ASP A 289 36.26 -26.50 13.26
N LYS A 290 36.59 -27.38 14.23
CA LYS A 290 37.99 -27.86 14.43
C LYS A 290 38.13 -29.33 14.77
N HIS A 291 37.21 -30.19 14.41
CA HIS A 291 37.41 -31.63 14.52
C HIS A 291 36.67 -32.34 13.39
N ASP A 292 37.34 -32.52 12.26
CA ASP A 292 37.21 -33.67 11.34
C ASP A 292 38.12 -33.53 10.11
N GLU A 293 39.43 -33.37 10.33
CA GLU A 293 40.43 -33.60 9.28
C GLU A 293 41.64 -34.34 9.86
N THR A 294 41.42 -35.49 10.52
CA THR A 294 42.50 -36.49 10.72
C THR A 294 41.85 -37.86 10.93
N ASP A 295 41.53 -38.57 9.89
CA ASP A 295 41.60 -40.04 9.85
C ASP A 295 41.08 -40.58 8.49
N SER A 296 41.97 -40.67 7.51
CA SER A 296 41.89 -41.70 6.48
C SER A 296 43.10 -41.64 5.51
N LEU A 297 44.30 -41.88 6.02
CA LEU A 297 45.41 -42.31 5.16
C LEU A 297 46.24 -43.37 5.91
N SER A 298 45.71 -44.57 6.00
CA SER A 298 46.55 -45.78 6.19
C SER A 298 45.72 -46.99 5.79
N GLU A 299 46.25 -47.70 4.86
CA GLU A 299 45.98 -49.08 4.41
C GLU A 299 45.54 -49.21 2.95
N CYS A 300 46.54 -49.27 2.09
CA CYS A 300 46.59 -50.19 0.97
C CYS A 300 48.09 -50.55 0.71
N SER A 301 48.51 -51.65 1.31
CA SER A 301 49.65 -52.44 0.88
C SER A 301 49.12 -53.56 0.01
#